data_430dcfecf7d60af65139d8a3ef124a41
#
_entry.id   430dcfecf7d60af65139d8a3ef124a41
#
_cell.length_a   1.000
_cell.length_b   1.000
_cell.length_c   1.000
_cell.angle_alpha   90.00
_cell.angle_beta   90.00
_cell.angle_gamma   90.00
#
_symmetry.space_group_name_H-M   'P 1'
#
loop_
_entity.id
_entity.type
_entity.pdbx_description
1 polymer ?
#
loop_
_entity_poly.entity_id
_entity_poly.type
_entity_poly.pdbx_seq_one_letter_code
_entity_poly.pdbx_strand_id
1 'polypeptide(L)'
;MVLAAVFVLPAVARTPLQQRLEKLERAIEVTPLESTRFDEKYELVLRQPLDWQAPEKGSFTHRIVVSHAGFDRPTILVTEGYGAKYAYRPDYREELSQLLDANIVFVEHRYFLGSTPDPRDWHYLTAEASACDLHDVRQLLGAIYPGKWIATGISKGGTTTMLYATFFPGDVDGYVPYVGPVNRSREDGRHEKFLRRVGTADERAAVERFQTEVLRRRDRLMPRFEAYCREKGYEFRAPLTEIYDLCALEYAFSFWQWGSNSYEIPATSVTDDELFDYFIGAVDPEYFVRETPTTSFFVQAARELGYYGYDTRPLRKYLSIRNSKDYLRRIFLPDELRDLDFDRTLYRRMHRYLKREDPNIVMIYGANDPWTASGAAWAVTPRKRNMKLFVQPGGSHRTRIATLPEPMREEVIAAIRGWLE
;
A
#
# COMPACT_ATOMS: atom_id res chain seq x y z
N MET A 1 -56.66 -26.65 -10.08
CA MET A 1 -56.22 -25.26 -10.24
C MET A 1 -55.43 -24.89 -9.00
N VAL A 2 -54.10 -24.85 -9.12
CA VAL A 2 -53.23 -24.42 -8.01
C VAL A 2 -52.90 -22.95 -8.28
N LEU A 3 -53.40 -22.04 -7.44
CA LEU A 3 -53.02 -20.65 -7.48
C LEU A 3 -51.59 -20.51 -6.94
N ALA A 4 -50.64 -20.17 -7.82
CA ALA A 4 -49.31 -19.75 -7.42
C ALA A 4 -49.40 -18.32 -6.88
N ALA A 5 -49.21 -18.16 -5.57
CA ALA A 5 -49.06 -16.85 -4.95
C ALA A 5 -47.70 -16.28 -5.33
N VAL A 6 -47.71 -15.26 -6.18
CA VAL A 6 -46.50 -14.47 -6.48
C VAL A 6 -46.24 -13.57 -5.28
N PHE A 7 -45.26 -13.92 -4.45
CA PHE A 7 -44.75 -13.02 -3.42
C PHE A 7 -43.96 -11.89 -4.10
N VAL A 8 -44.61 -10.74 -4.25
CA VAL A 8 -43.90 -9.48 -4.60
C VAL A 8 -43.22 -9.02 -3.32
N LEU A 9 -41.91 -9.21 -3.21
CA LEU A 9 -41.11 -8.59 -2.16
C LEU A 9 -41.28 -7.06 -2.30
N PRO A 10 -41.54 -6.32 -1.20
CA PRO A 10 -41.62 -4.87 -1.27
C PRO A 10 -40.27 -4.31 -1.75
N ALA A 11 -40.32 -3.52 -2.79
CA ALA A 11 -39.13 -2.79 -3.23
C ALA A 11 -38.69 -1.88 -2.07
N VAL A 12 -37.50 -2.13 -1.53
CA VAL A 12 -36.91 -1.27 -0.51
C VAL A 12 -36.76 0.11 -1.13
N ALA A 13 -37.36 1.13 -0.50
CA ALA A 13 -37.26 2.51 -0.99
C ALA A 13 -35.81 2.96 -1.02
N ARG A 14 -35.36 3.52 -2.15
CA ARG A 14 -34.01 4.06 -2.29
C ARG A 14 -33.77 5.22 -1.33
N THR A 15 -32.64 5.18 -0.63
CA THR A 15 -32.27 6.26 0.29
C THR A 15 -31.89 7.55 -0.47
N PRO A 16 -31.89 8.72 0.18
CA PRO A 16 -31.38 9.96 -0.43
C PRO A 16 -29.95 9.85 -0.94
N LEU A 17 -29.06 9.13 -0.22
CA LEU A 17 -27.69 8.91 -0.66
C LEU A 17 -27.65 8.05 -1.92
N GLN A 18 -28.34 6.89 -1.92
CA GLN A 18 -28.39 6.02 -3.08
C GLN A 18 -28.84 6.76 -4.33
N GLN A 19 -29.91 7.58 -4.22
CA GLN A 19 -30.41 8.38 -5.33
C GLN A 19 -29.43 9.42 -5.84
N ARG A 20 -28.59 10.00 -4.95
CA ARG A 20 -27.54 10.95 -5.34
C ARG A 20 -26.38 10.23 -6.03
N LEU A 21 -25.94 9.07 -5.53
CA LEU A 21 -24.89 8.26 -6.14
C LEU A 21 -25.28 7.77 -7.54
N GLU A 22 -26.52 7.29 -7.72
CA GLU A 22 -27.04 6.83 -9.03
C GLU A 22 -27.14 7.95 -10.08
N LYS A 23 -27.21 9.21 -9.65
CA LYS A 23 -27.26 10.39 -10.53
C LYS A 23 -25.90 10.96 -10.90
N LEU A 24 -24.82 10.43 -10.33
CA LEU A 24 -23.48 10.92 -10.67
C LEU A 24 -23.19 10.63 -12.14
N GLU A 25 -22.53 11.60 -12.77
CA GLU A 25 -22.01 11.40 -14.12
C GLU A 25 -21.07 10.19 -14.14
N ARG A 26 -21.24 9.33 -15.11
CA ARG A 26 -20.44 8.10 -15.28
C ARG A 26 -20.66 7.00 -14.22
N ALA A 27 -21.64 7.14 -13.32
CA ALA A 27 -22.05 6.02 -12.47
C ALA A 27 -22.64 4.90 -13.33
N ILE A 28 -22.10 3.69 -13.17
CA ILE A 28 -22.54 2.48 -13.88
C ILE A 28 -23.49 1.69 -12.96
N GLU A 29 -23.11 1.56 -11.71
CA GLU A 29 -23.80 0.73 -10.72
C GLU A 29 -23.62 1.30 -9.31
N VAL A 30 -24.65 1.18 -8.49
CA VAL A 30 -24.64 1.52 -7.06
C VAL A 30 -25.26 0.35 -6.31
N THR A 31 -24.45 -0.41 -5.60
CA THR A 31 -24.86 -1.63 -4.90
C THR A 31 -24.78 -1.42 -3.39
N PRO A 32 -25.87 -1.63 -2.62
CA PRO A 32 -25.81 -1.58 -1.16
C PRO A 32 -24.87 -2.66 -0.60
N LEU A 33 -24.10 -2.30 0.41
CA LEU A 33 -23.21 -3.19 1.14
C LEU A 33 -23.62 -3.27 2.62
N GLU A 34 -23.41 -4.43 3.23
CA GLU A 34 -23.60 -4.58 4.66
C GLU A 34 -22.61 -3.73 5.44
N SER A 35 -23.09 -3.10 6.53
CA SER A 35 -22.24 -2.38 7.48
C SER A 35 -22.76 -2.53 8.90
N THR A 36 -21.83 -2.73 9.85
CA THR A 36 -22.07 -2.69 11.29
C THR A 36 -21.58 -1.38 11.92
N ARG A 37 -21.04 -0.47 11.09
CA ARG A 37 -20.40 0.77 11.54
C ARG A 37 -21.03 2.04 10.98
N PHE A 38 -21.76 1.93 9.87
CA PHE A 38 -22.42 3.02 9.18
C PHE A 38 -23.86 2.62 8.85
N ASP A 39 -24.76 3.57 8.88
CA ASP A 39 -26.16 3.34 8.55
C ASP A 39 -26.35 3.00 7.07
N GLU A 40 -25.50 3.56 6.22
CA GLU A 40 -25.49 3.31 4.79
C GLU A 40 -24.06 3.06 4.28
N LYS A 41 -23.91 2.05 3.42
CA LYS A 41 -22.67 1.73 2.74
C LYS A 41 -22.96 1.23 1.33
N TYR A 42 -22.21 1.70 0.35
CA TYR A 42 -22.40 1.36 -1.04
C TYR A 42 -21.08 1.07 -1.76
N GLU A 43 -21.13 0.12 -2.68
CA GLU A 43 -20.20 0.07 -3.80
C GLU A 43 -20.73 1.00 -4.90
N LEU A 44 -19.92 1.91 -5.34
CA LEU A 44 -20.13 2.75 -6.50
C LEU A 44 -19.16 2.34 -7.59
N VAL A 45 -19.65 1.96 -8.75
CA VAL A 45 -18.84 1.65 -9.94
C VAL A 45 -18.94 2.80 -10.91
N LEU A 46 -17.81 3.43 -11.22
CA LEU A 46 -17.71 4.52 -12.19
C LEU A 46 -17.07 4.03 -13.50
N ARG A 47 -17.40 4.68 -14.59
CA ARG A 47 -16.67 4.60 -15.86
C ARG A 47 -15.57 5.66 -15.86
N GLN A 48 -14.32 5.22 -15.81
CA GLN A 48 -13.17 6.11 -15.82
C GLN A 48 -12.37 5.98 -17.11
N PRO A 49 -11.79 7.05 -17.66
CA PRO A 49 -10.95 6.98 -18.85
C PRO A 49 -9.63 6.24 -18.53
N LEU A 50 -9.13 5.48 -19.51
CA LEU A 50 -7.78 4.89 -19.43
C LEU A 50 -6.73 6.00 -19.41
N ASP A 51 -6.90 6.99 -20.29
CA ASP A 51 -6.00 8.14 -20.47
C ASP A 51 -6.80 9.43 -20.23
N TRP A 52 -6.46 10.17 -19.19
CA TRP A 52 -7.12 11.44 -18.86
C TRP A 52 -6.82 12.56 -19.87
N GLN A 53 -5.73 12.43 -20.65
CA GLN A 53 -5.36 13.39 -21.70
C GLN A 53 -6.00 13.05 -23.04
N ALA A 54 -6.47 11.82 -23.20
CA ALA A 54 -7.10 11.30 -24.41
C ALA A 54 -8.23 10.30 -24.06
N PRO A 55 -9.36 10.78 -23.50
CA PRO A 55 -10.45 9.92 -23.01
C PRO A 55 -11.07 9.00 -24.08
N GLU A 56 -10.94 9.36 -25.35
CA GLU A 56 -11.39 8.57 -26.48
C GLU A 56 -10.63 7.27 -26.69
N LYS A 57 -9.46 7.08 -26.04
CA LYS A 57 -8.67 5.84 -26.13
C LYS A 57 -9.29 4.67 -25.37
N GLY A 58 -10.34 4.90 -24.61
CA GLY A 58 -11.08 3.87 -23.90
C GLY A 58 -11.31 4.18 -22.43
N SER A 59 -12.01 3.27 -21.77
CA SER A 59 -12.41 3.43 -20.37
C SER A 59 -12.33 2.10 -19.64
N PHE A 60 -12.33 2.16 -18.31
CA PHE A 60 -12.43 0.98 -17.44
C PHE A 60 -13.46 1.21 -16.33
N THR A 61 -13.87 0.13 -15.68
CA THR A 61 -14.69 0.20 -14.48
C THR A 61 -13.82 0.51 -13.28
N HIS A 62 -14.22 1.48 -12.45
CA HIS A 62 -13.49 1.89 -11.26
C HIS A 62 -14.38 1.74 -10.04
N ARG A 63 -13.93 1.00 -9.04
CA ARG A 63 -14.68 0.69 -7.82
C ARG A 63 -14.36 1.62 -6.69
N ILE A 64 -15.39 2.16 -6.08
CA ILE A 64 -15.32 3.03 -4.91
C ILE A 64 -16.26 2.48 -3.83
N VAL A 65 -15.81 2.40 -2.59
CA VAL A 65 -16.67 2.07 -1.45
C VAL A 65 -16.98 3.36 -0.69
N VAL A 66 -18.25 3.69 -0.61
CA VAL A 66 -18.75 4.86 0.14
C VAL A 66 -19.40 4.39 1.43
N SER A 67 -18.93 4.86 2.59
CA SER A 67 -19.55 4.63 3.89
C SER A 67 -20.03 5.98 4.45
N HIS A 68 -21.32 6.07 4.77
CA HIS A 68 -22.00 7.33 5.08
C HIS A 68 -22.21 7.54 6.57
N ALA A 69 -21.63 8.60 7.11
CA ALA A 69 -21.85 9.07 8.48
C ALA A 69 -22.83 10.27 8.51
N GLY A 70 -22.95 11.02 7.40
CA GLY A 70 -23.85 12.16 7.27
C GLY A 70 -23.39 13.15 6.20
N PHE A 71 -24.33 13.89 5.59
CA PHE A 71 -24.03 14.86 4.52
C PHE A 71 -23.25 16.07 5.04
N ASP A 72 -23.38 16.40 6.30
CA ASP A 72 -22.72 17.50 7.01
C ASP A 72 -21.40 17.10 7.68
N ARG A 73 -21.04 15.82 7.62
CA ARG A 73 -19.82 15.30 8.23
C ARG A 73 -18.62 15.47 7.30
N PRO A 74 -17.40 15.58 7.87
CA PRO A 74 -16.17 15.51 7.07
C PRO A 74 -16.10 14.22 6.27
N THR A 75 -15.28 14.19 5.23
CA THR A 75 -15.09 13.00 4.39
C THR A 75 -13.62 12.59 4.34
N ILE A 76 -13.35 11.33 4.58
CA ILE A 76 -12.02 10.73 4.45
C ILE A 76 -11.93 10.09 3.07
N LEU A 77 -11.04 10.62 2.23
CA LEU A 77 -10.65 10.03 0.95
C LEU A 77 -9.51 9.04 1.19
N VAL A 78 -9.81 7.75 1.14
CA VAL A 78 -8.78 6.72 1.24
C VAL A 78 -8.16 6.50 -0.12
N THR A 79 -6.91 6.98 -0.26
CA THR A 79 -6.10 6.86 -1.47
C THR A 79 -5.36 5.52 -1.45
N GLU A 80 -6.10 4.44 -1.69
CA GLU A 80 -5.54 3.09 -1.64
C GLU A 80 -4.43 2.90 -2.67
N GLY A 81 -3.45 2.10 -2.33
CA GLY A 81 -2.38 1.75 -3.26
C GLY A 81 -2.62 0.42 -3.99
N TYR A 82 -3.63 -0.33 -3.57
CA TYR A 82 -3.92 -1.69 -3.96
C TYR A 82 -5.43 -1.90 -4.18
N GLY A 83 -5.91 -3.14 -4.07
CA GLY A 83 -7.32 -3.48 -4.17
C GLY A 83 -8.11 -3.18 -2.88
N ALA A 84 -9.38 -2.86 -3.03
CA ALA A 84 -10.29 -2.44 -1.96
C ALA A 84 -10.90 -3.60 -1.15
N LYS A 85 -10.42 -4.85 -1.30
CA LYS A 85 -11.09 -6.05 -0.73
C LYS A 85 -11.50 -5.91 0.75
N TYR A 86 -10.66 -5.31 1.58
CA TYR A 86 -10.95 -5.16 3.00
C TYR A 86 -11.96 -4.03 3.31
N ALA A 87 -12.15 -3.08 2.39
CA ALA A 87 -13.17 -2.04 2.54
C ALA A 87 -14.59 -2.58 2.43
N TYR A 88 -14.78 -3.76 1.82
CA TYR A 88 -16.10 -4.41 1.70
C TYR A 88 -16.57 -5.10 2.99
N ARG A 89 -15.66 -5.36 3.94
CA ARG A 89 -16.06 -6.01 5.20
C ARG A 89 -17.09 -5.16 5.95
N PRO A 90 -18.13 -5.78 6.53
CA PRO A 90 -19.18 -5.04 7.26
C PRO A 90 -18.65 -4.22 8.43
N ASP A 91 -17.57 -4.66 9.08
CA ASP A 91 -16.94 -4.03 10.24
C ASP A 91 -15.86 -3.01 9.88
N TYR A 92 -15.58 -2.80 8.57
CA TYR A 92 -14.52 -1.88 8.15
C TYR A 92 -14.80 -0.46 8.59
N ARG A 93 -13.77 0.14 9.21
CA ARG A 93 -13.72 1.54 9.59
C ARG A 93 -12.28 2.05 9.46
N GLU A 94 -12.12 3.18 8.82
CA GLU A 94 -10.82 3.86 8.71
C GLU A 94 -10.53 4.64 10.00
N GLU A 95 -9.25 4.73 10.42
CA GLU A 95 -8.85 5.34 11.70
C GLU A 95 -9.30 6.80 11.82
N LEU A 96 -9.07 7.62 10.77
CA LEU A 96 -9.48 9.03 10.79
C LEU A 96 -11.00 9.19 10.77
N SER A 97 -11.72 8.31 10.08
CA SER A 97 -13.18 8.33 10.10
C SER A 97 -13.74 8.10 11.50
N GLN A 98 -13.03 7.27 12.29
CA GLN A 98 -13.39 7.04 13.69
C GLN A 98 -13.07 8.25 14.58
N LEU A 99 -11.92 8.87 14.37
CA LEU A 99 -11.47 10.02 15.17
C LEU A 99 -12.28 11.30 14.92
N LEU A 100 -12.86 11.43 13.71
CA LEU A 100 -13.52 12.65 13.23
C LEU A 100 -15.02 12.48 12.99
N ASP A 101 -15.56 11.27 13.22
CA ASP A 101 -16.94 10.93 12.91
C ASP A 101 -17.30 11.27 11.45
N ALA A 102 -16.48 10.76 10.53
CA ALA A 102 -16.46 11.17 9.13
C ALA A 102 -16.97 10.08 8.17
N ASN A 103 -17.45 10.49 7.00
CA ASN A 103 -17.71 9.62 5.87
C ASN A 103 -16.41 8.99 5.38
N ILE A 104 -16.50 7.85 4.68
CA ILE A 104 -15.38 7.25 3.96
C ILE A 104 -15.71 7.18 2.47
N VAL A 105 -14.79 7.66 1.66
CA VAL A 105 -14.71 7.40 0.22
C VAL A 105 -13.43 6.63 -0.02
N PHE A 106 -13.57 5.31 -0.15
CA PHE A 106 -12.44 4.41 -0.38
C PHE A 106 -12.31 4.14 -1.87
N VAL A 107 -11.20 4.53 -2.47
CA VAL A 107 -10.96 4.40 -3.91
C VAL A 107 -10.01 3.23 -4.16
N GLU A 108 -10.51 2.16 -4.80
CA GLU A 108 -9.67 1.07 -5.28
C GLU A 108 -8.67 1.62 -6.30
N HIS A 109 -7.40 1.23 -6.21
CA HIS A 109 -6.41 1.73 -7.17
C HIS A 109 -6.62 1.10 -8.55
N ARG A 110 -6.48 1.90 -9.63
CA ARG A 110 -6.52 1.36 -11.00
C ARG A 110 -5.58 0.17 -11.15
N TYR A 111 -5.95 -0.81 -11.97
CA TYR A 111 -5.25 -2.09 -12.20
C TYR A 111 -5.25 -3.06 -11.01
N PHE A 112 -6.12 -2.86 -10.03
CA PHE A 112 -6.35 -3.84 -8.97
C PHE A 112 -7.78 -4.35 -9.00
N LEU A 113 -7.94 -5.65 -8.75
CA LEU A 113 -9.23 -6.35 -8.66
C LEU A 113 -10.22 -5.90 -9.75
N GLY A 114 -11.37 -5.38 -9.36
CA GLY A 114 -12.43 -4.94 -10.26
C GLY A 114 -12.16 -3.63 -10.99
N SER A 115 -11.10 -2.91 -10.60
CA SER A 115 -10.62 -1.69 -11.26
C SER A 115 -9.50 -1.96 -12.26
N THR A 116 -9.40 -3.21 -12.75
CA THR A 116 -8.43 -3.60 -13.78
C THR A 116 -9.03 -3.44 -15.17
N PRO A 117 -8.42 -2.66 -16.08
CA PRO A 117 -8.86 -2.60 -17.47
C PRO A 117 -8.75 -3.95 -18.20
N ASP A 118 -9.67 -4.18 -19.13
CA ASP A 118 -9.63 -5.33 -20.04
C ASP A 118 -9.80 -4.82 -21.49
N PRO A 119 -8.81 -4.99 -22.39
CA PRO A 119 -7.51 -5.62 -22.16
C PRO A 119 -6.61 -4.82 -21.21
N ARG A 120 -5.70 -5.53 -20.51
CA ARG A 120 -4.74 -4.94 -19.58
C ARG A 120 -3.56 -4.33 -20.34
N ASP A 121 -3.66 -3.05 -20.68
CA ASP A 121 -2.53 -2.29 -21.25
C ASP A 121 -1.76 -1.56 -20.16
N TRP A 122 -0.57 -2.04 -19.87
CA TRP A 122 0.29 -1.48 -18.82
C TRP A 122 0.71 -0.02 -19.04
N HIS A 123 0.55 0.50 -20.27
CA HIS A 123 0.90 1.89 -20.61
C HIS A 123 0.16 2.90 -19.71
N TYR A 124 -1.11 2.63 -19.41
CA TYR A 124 -1.97 3.53 -18.64
C TYR A 124 -1.85 3.35 -17.11
N LEU A 125 -1.03 2.42 -16.63
CA LEU A 125 -0.75 2.30 -15.19
C LEU A 125 0.34 3.28 -14.79
N THR A 126 -0.02 4.54 -14.58
CA THR A 126 0.89 5.61 -14.14
C THR A 126 0.40 6.26 -12.85
N ALA A 127 1.33 6.86 -12.09
CA ALA A 127 1.01 7.61 -10.87
C ALA A 127 0.16 8.85 -11.19
N GLU A 128 0.42 9.52 -12.31
CA GLU A 128 -0.37 10.68 -12.76
C GLU A 128 -1.81 10.29 -13.07
N ALA A 129 -2.02 9.20 -13.82
CA ALA A 129 -3.36 8.71 -14.09
C ALA A 129 -4.11 8.31 -12.81
N SER A 130 -3.40 7.68 -11.84
CA SER A 130 -3.98 7.34 -10.54
C SER A 130 -4.37 8.59 -9.72
N ALA A 131 -3.58 9.67 -9.81
CA ALA A 131 -3.91 10.94 -9.16
C ALA A 131 -5.13 11.60 -9.82
N CYS A 132 -5.24 11.53 -11.15
CA CYS A 132 -6.42 12.03 -11.87
C CYS A 132 -7.70 11.27 -11.49
N ASP A 133 -7.62 9.94 -11.29
CA ASP A 133 -8.75 9.15 -10.81
C ASP A 133 -9.25 9.64 -9.45
N LEU A 134 -8.34 9.88 -8.52
CA LEU A 134 -8.67 10.38 -7.18
C LEU A 134 -9.28 11.77 -7.24
N HIS A 135 -8.71 12.65 -8.07
CA HIS A 135 -9.22 14.00 -8.29
C HIS A 135 -10.66 13.96 -8.80
N ASP A 136 -10.90 13.15 -9.81
CA ASP A 136 -12.24 13.04 -10.39
C ASP A 136 -13.27 12.49 -9.40
N VAL A 137 -12.94 11.42 -8.65
CA VAL A 137 -13.79 10.90 -7.58
C VAL A 137 -14.07 11.96 -6.52
N ARG A 138 -13.05 12.76 -6.13
CA ARG A 138 -13.19 13.87 -5.20
C ARG A 138 -14.15 14.94 -5.73
N GLN A 139 -14.04 15.32 -7.01
CA GLN A 139 -14.94 16.30 -7.62
C GLN A 139 -16.37 15.81 -7.69
N LEU A 140 -16.59 14.58 -8.17
CA LEU A 140 -17.92 13.97 -8.28
C LEU A 140 -18.62 13.85 -6.92
N LEU A 141 -17.94 13.29 -5.93
CA LEU A 141 -18.50 13.08 -4.60
C LEU A 141 -18.51 14.36 -3.75
N GLY A 142 -17.72 15.37 -4.10
CA GLY A 142 -17.77 16.69 -3.49
C GLY A 142 -19.12 17.41 -3.66
N ALA A 143 -19.85 17.09 -4.72
CA ALA A 143 -21.23 17.57 -4.89
C ALA A 143 -22.22 16.94 -3.89
N ILE A 144 -21.91 15.72 -3.39
CA ILE A 144 -22.71 15.03 -2.37
C ILE A 144 -22.26 15.42 -0.97
N TYR A 145 -20.95 15.54 -0.75
CA TYR A 145 -20.29 15.87 0.51
C TYR A 145 -19.54 17.21 0.40
N PRO A 146 -20.23 18.35 0.55
CA PRO A 146 -19.64 19.68 0.35
C PRO A 146 -18.72 20.12 1.50
N GLY A 147 -18.65 19.36 2.58
CA GLY A 147 -17.84 19.65 3.76
C GLY A 147 -16.32 19.45 3.53
N LYS A 148 -15.58 19.41 4.63
CA LYS A 148 -14.13 19.23 4.65
C LYS A 148 -13.71 17.82 4.23
N TRP A 149 -12.58 17.73 3.53
CA TRP A 149 -12.02 16.46 3.08
C TRP A 149 -10.58 16.27 3.55
N ILE A 150 -10.26 15.06 3.99
CA ILE A 150 -8.88 14.65 4.34
C ILE A 150 -8.53 13.42 3.52
N ALA A 151 -7.40 13.46 2.82
CA ALA A 151 -6.88 12.29 2.11
C ALA A 151 -5.92 11.50 3.01
N THR A 152 -6.02 10.17 2.98
CA THR A 152 -5.17 9.28 3.77
C THR A 152 -4.90 7.98 3.03
N GLY A 153 -3.80 7.33 3.39
CA GLY A 153 -3.43 6.02 2.87
C GLY A 153 -2.22 5.45 3.58
N ILE A 154 -2.04 4.14 3.47
CA ILE A 154 -1.02 3.39 4.17
C ILE A 154 -0.02 2.80 3.18
N SER A 155 1.29 2.86 3.47
CA SER A 155 2.33 2.25 2.64
C SER A 155 2.32 2.82 1.21
N LYS A 156 2.11 2.01 0.18
CA LYS A 156 1.86 2.52 -1.19
C LYS A 156 0.69 3.51 -1.22
N GLY A 157 -0.38 3.27 -0.42
CA GLY A 157 -1.46 4.25 -0.23
C GLY A 157 -0.97 5.57 0.35
N GLY A 158 -0.04 5.54 1.31
CA GLY A 158 0.63 6.75 1.83
C GLY A 158 1.47 7.47 0.77
N THR A 159 2.14 6.73 -0.11
CA THR A 159 2.79 7.31 -1.30
C THR A 159 1.74 7.92 -2.23
N THR A 160 0.61 7.22 -2.46
CA THR A 160 -0.52 7.70 -3.27
C THR A 160 -1.12 9.00 -2.69
N THR A 161 -1.24 9.12 -1.36
CA THR A 161 -1.65 10.36 -0.70
C THR A 161 -0.70 11.52 -1.02
N MET A 162 0.61 11.30 -0.92
CA MET A 162 1.62 12.33 -1.21
C MET A 162 1.69 12.69 -2.70
N LEU A 163 1.54 11.73 -3.60
CA LEU A 163 1.49 12.03 -5.02
C LEU A 163 0.21 12.77 -5.40
N TYR A 164 -0.93 12.41 -4.80
CA TYR A 164 -2.19 13.13 -4.98
C TYR A 164 -2.05 14.60 -4.58
N ALA A 165 -1.48 14.88 -3.39
CA ALA A 165 -1.14 16.24 -2.97
C ALA A 165 -0.22 16.97 -3.96
N THR A 166 0.69 16.24 -4.61
CA THR A 166 1.66 16.80 -5.57
C THR A 166 1.02 17.17 -6.90
N PHE A 167 0.07 16.36 -7.38
CA PHE A 167 -0.59 16.58 -8.67
C PHE A 167 -1.77 17.54 -8.56
N PHE A 168 -2.50 17.47 -7.44
CA PHE A 168 -3.69 18.28 -7.16
C PHE A 168 -3.59 18.97 -5.79
N PRO A 169 -2.70 19.97 -5.66
CA PRO A 169 -2.53 20.70 -4.41
C PRO A 169 -3.81 21.46 -4.04
N GLY A 170 -4.26 21.28 -2.79
CA GLY A 170 -5.45 21.96 -2.28
C GLY A 170 -6.79 21.35 -2.69
N ASP A 171 -6.79 20.16 -3.30
CA ASP A 171 -8.01 19.43 -3.66
C ASP A 171 -8.75 18.89 -2.43
N VAL A 172 -8.03 18.69 -1.33
CA VAL A 172 -8.55 18.39 0.00
C VAL A 172 -7.93 19.31 1.05
N ASP A 173 -8.55 19.41 2.24
CA ASP A 173 -8.13 20.31 3.32
C ASP A 173 -6.87 19.84 4.05
N GLY A 174 -6.57 18.53 4.01
CA GLY A 174 -5.37 17.97 4.60
C GLY A 174 -5.03 16.54 4.13
N TYR A 175 -3.80 16.12 4.42
CA TYR A 175 -3.26 14.83 3.98
C TYR A 175 -2.59 14.11 5.15
N VAL A 176 -2.90 12.83 5.34
CA VAL A 176 -2.32 11.99 6.40
C VAL A 176 -1.75 10.71 5.81
N PRO A 177 -0.55 10.76 5.18
CA PRO A 177 0.12 9.55 4.71
C PRO A 177 0.78 8.79 5.86
N TYR A 178 0.45 7.49 5.98
CA TYR A 178 1.09 6.56 6.91
C TYR A 178 2.17 5.74 6.19
N VAL A 179 3.36 5.68 6.77
CA VAL A 179 4.49 4.84 6.37
C VAL A 179 4.74 4.82 4.85
N GLY A 180 4.49 5.97 4.20
CA GLY A 180 4.56 6.12 2.75
C GLY A 180 5.99 6.38 2.27
N PRO A 181 6.60 5.47 1.47
CA PRO A 181 7.93 5.70 0.89
C PRO A 181 7.90 6.69 -0.27
N VAL A 182 9.01 7.40 -0.47
CA VAL A 182 9.31 8.24 -1.64
C VAL A 182 10.67 7.79 -2.18
N ASN A 183 10.68 6.67 -2.93
CA ASN A 183 11.92 6.13 -3.45
C ASN A 183 12.41 6.94 -4.65
N ARG A 184 13.73 7.02 -4.83
CA ARG A 184 14.39 7.81 -5.87
C ARG A 184 14.96 6.98 -7.02
N SER A 185 14.89 5.66 -6.90
CA SER A 185 15.39 4.70 -7.88
C SER A 185 14.65 3.38 -7.76
N ARG A 186 14.73 2.54 -8.80
CA ARG A 186 14.11 1.22 -8.80
C ARG A 186 14.53 0.37 -7.60
N GLU A 187 15.80 0.40 -7.25
CA GLU A 187 16.35 -0.22 -6.05
C GLU A 187 17.04 0.89 -5.24
N ASP A 188 16.35 1.38 -4.21
CA ASP A 188 16.81 2.53 -3.43
C ASP A 188 17.74 2.09 -2.30
N GLY A 189 19.05 2.28 -2.48
CA GLY A 189 20.08 1.89 -1.52
C GLY A 189 20.02 2.58 -0.14
N ARG A 190 19.02 3.45 0.14
CA ARG A 190 18.77 3.96 1.48
C ARG A 190 18.27 2.88 2.43
N HIS A 191 17.51 1.92 1.92
CA HIS A 191 16.99 0.79 2.69
C HIS A 191 18.12 -0.11 3.22
N GLU A 192 19.10 -0.45 2.37
CA GLU A 192 20.26 -1.24 2.79
C GLU A 192 21.07 -0.53 3.90
N LYS A 193 21.24 0.79 3.79
CA LYS A 193 21.92 1.59 4.81
C LYS A 193 21.15 1.65 6.12
N PHE A 194 19.82 1.66 6.05
CA PHE A 194 18.94 1.65 7.20
C PHE A 194 19.04 0.30 7.93
N LEU A 195 18.90 -0.81 7.22
CA LEU A 195 18.97 -2.17 7.79
C LEU A 195 20.29 -2.45 8.54
N ARG A 196 21.38 -1.78 8.15
CA ARG A 196 22.66 -1.87 8.89
C ARG A 196 22.67 -1.12 10.23
N ARG A 197 21.66 -0.31 10.54
CA ARG A 197 21.64 0.57 11.72
C ARG A 197 20.39 0.50 12.57
N VAL A 198 19.31 -0.08 12.05
CA VAL A 198 18.03 -0.20 12.73
C VAL A 198 18.14 -1.07 13.98
N GLY A 199 17.38 -0.76 15.02
CA GLY A 199 17.38 -1.50 16.29
C GLY A 199 18.73 -1.54 16.99
N THR A 200 18.94 -2.54 17.81
CA THR A 200 20.19 -2.79 18.55
C THR A 200 21.19 -3.62 17.71
N ALA A 201 22.44 -3.65 18.11
CA ALA A 201 23.47 -4.49 17.49
C ALA A 201 23.14 -5.99 17.66
N ASP A 202 22.59 -6.39 18.80
CA ASP A 202 22.26 -7.78 19.12
C ASP A 202 21.09 -8.28 18.26
N GLU A 203 20.06 -7.45 18.05
CA GLU A 203 18.94 -7.77 17.16
C GLU A 203 19.41 -7.97 15.72
N ARG A 204 20.23 -7.06 15.20
CA ARG A 204 20.80 -7.20 13.84
C ARG A 204 21.67 -8.45 13.72
N ALA A 205 22.47 -8.75 14.74
CA ALA A 205 23.27 -9.98 14.77
C ALA A 205 22.41 -11.23 14.83
N ALA A 206 21.27 -11.20 15.53
CA ALA A 206 20.32 -12.31 15.55
C ALA A 206 19.69 -12.56 14.17
N VAL A 207 19.27 -11.49 13.49
CA VAL A 207 18.74 -11.54 12.11
C VAL A 207 19.78 -12.13 11.15
N GLU A 208 21.03 -11.62 11.17
CA GLU A 208 22.11 -12.13 10.31
C GLU A 208 22.48 -13.58 10.61
N ARG A 209 22.50 -13.98 11.87
CA ARG A 209 22.73 -15.40 12.26
C ARG A 209 21.67 -16.31 11.69
N PHE A 210 20.39 -15.92 11.77
CA PHE A 210 19.29 -16.71 11.19
C PHE A 210 19.44 -16.84 9.67
N GLN A 211 19.64 -15.74 8.95
CA GLN A 211 19.86 -15.76 7.50
C GLN A 211 21.06 -16.66 7.12
N THR A 212 22.14 -16.54 7.88
CA THR A 212 23.34 -17.37 7.69
C THR A 212 23.02 -18.84 7.88
N GLU A 213 22.27 -19.21 8.92
CA GLU A 213 21.97 -20.60 9.23
C GLU A 213 21.04 -21.24 8.19
N VAL A 214 20.01 -20.51 7.74
CA VAL A 214 19.14 -20.93 6.63
C VAL A 214 19.97 -21.20 5.37
N LEU A 215 20.87 -20.31 5.00
CA LEU A 215 21.72 -20.45 3.81
C LEU A 215 22.76 -21.57 3.95
N ARG A 216 23.32 -21.79 5.15
CA ARG A 216 24.28 -22.89 5.41
C ARG A 216 23.63 -24.26 5.35
N ARG A 217 22.37 -24.37 5.76
CA ARG A 217 21.60 -25.63 5.72
C ARG A 217 20.86 -25.82 4.39
N ARG A 218 21.13 -25.01 3.37
CA ARG A 218 20.42 -25.07 2.08
C ARG A 218 20.28 -26.48 1.54
N ASP A 219 21.36 -27.25 1.47
CA ASP A 219 21.32 -28.59 0.89
C ASP A 219 20.35 -29.54 1.62
N ARG A 220 20.13 -29.33 2.92
CA ARG A 220 19.18 -30.09 3.72
C ARG A 220 17.76 -29.54 3.66
N LEU A 221 17.60 -28.22 3.52
CA LEU A 221 16.31 -27.55 3.50
C LEU A 221 15.71 -27.47 2.09
N MET A 222 16.53 -27.50 1.03
CA MET A 222 16.06 -27.36 -0.36
C MET A 222 15.03 -28.42 -0.76
N PRO A 223 15.17 -29.73 -0.43
CA PRO A 223 14.13 -30.72 -0.76
C PRO A 223 12.76 -30.38 -0.15
N ARG A 224 12.73 -29.79 1.05
CA ARG A 224 11.48 -29.33 1.71
C ARG A 224 10.92 -28.09 1.02
N PHE A 225 11.79 -27.15 0.66
CA PHE A 225 11.42 -25.94 -0.06
C PHE A 225 10.80 -26.27 -1.42
N GLU A 226 11.39 -27.20 -2.16
CA GLU A 226 10.85 -27.71 -3.42
C GLU A 226 9.48 -28.39 -3.24
N ALA A 227 9.36 -29.23 -2.20
CA ALA A 227 8.12 -29.92 -1.90
C ALA A 227 7.01 -28.92 -1.52
N TYR A 228 7.33 -27.94 -0.68
CA TYR A 228 6.42 -26.87 -0.27
C TYR A 228 5.93 -26.05 -1.48
N CYS A 229 6.86 -25.55 -2.31
CA CYS A 229 6.49 -24.77 -3.50
C CYS A 229 5.62 -25.58 -4.48
N ARG A 230 5.94 -26.87 -4.66
CA ARG A 230 5.16 -27.77 -5.53
C ARG A 230 3.76 -28.02 -4.97
N GLU A 231 3.62 -28.25 -3.68
CA GLU A 231 2.33 -28.46 -3.00
C GLU A 231 1.43 -27.22 -3.15
N LYS A 232 2.01 -26.03 -3.02
CA LYS A 232 1.32 -24.75 -3.19
C LYS A 232 1.06 -24.37 -4.65
N GLY A 233 1.66 -25.05 -5.60
CA GLY A 233 1.54 -24.74 -7.03
C GLY A 233 2.26 -23.45 -7.41
N TYR A 234 3.32 -23.07 -6.70
CA TYR A 234 4.05 -21.83 -6.97
C TYR A 234 4.91 -21.95 -8.22
N GLU A 235 4.77 -21.01 -9.12
CA GLU A 235 5.59 -20.85 -10.32
C GLU A 235 6.44 -19.59 -10.23
N PHE A 236 7.71 -19.69 -10.63
CA PHE A 236 8.67 -18.60 -10.54
C PHE A 236 9.30 -18.27 -11.88
N ARG A 237 9.77 -17.02 -12.05
CA ARG A 237 10.56 -16.60 -13.24
C ARG A 237 12.07 -16.84 -13.09
N ALA A 238 12.52 -17.31 -11.94
CA ALA A 238 13.93 -17.63 -11.66
C ALA A 238 14.08 -19.06 -11.15
N PRO A 239 15.30 -19.62 -11.20
CA PRO A 239 15.59 -20.91 -10.59
C PRO A 239 15.23 -20.94 -9.10
N LEU A 240 14.75 -22.08 -8.60
CA LEU A 240 14.29 -22.21 -7.23
C LEU A 240 15.39 -21.92 -6.19
N THR A 241 16.65 -22.20 -6.54
CA THR A 241 17.82 -21.84 -5.73
C THR A 241 17.98 -20.32 -5.56
N GLU A 242 17.68 -19.54 -6.59
CA GLU A 242 17.69 -18.07 -6.51
C GLU A 242 16.50 -17.57 -5.67
N ILE A 243 15.32 -18.17 -5.81
CA ILE A 243 14.15 -17.84 -4.96
C ILE A 243 14.45 -18.10 -3.49
N TYR A 244 15.09 -19.22 -3.17
CA TYR A 244 15.52 -19.54 -1.81
C TYR A 244 16.47 -18.47 -1.24
N ASP A 245 17.46 -18.05 -2.03
CA ASP A 245 18.37 -16.95 -1.65
C ASP A 245 17.63 -15.65 -1.43
N LEU A 246 16.67 -15.31 -2.31
CA LEU A 246 15.87 -14.10 -2.18
C LEU A 246 14.97 -14.14 -0.94
N CYS A 247 14.37 -15.30 -0.59
CA CYS A 247 13.63 -15.45 0.66
C CYS A 247 14.54 -15.23 1.89
N ALA A 248 15.75 -15.79 1.86
CA ALA A 248 16.72 -15.57 2.93
C ALA A 248 17.15 -14.10 3.06
N LEU A 249 17.30 -13.39 1.94
CA LEU A 249 17.63 -11.95 1.92
C LEU A 249 16.47 -11.09 2.38
N GLU A 250 15.24 -11.43 1.96
CA GLU A 250 13.99 -10.72 2.33
C GLU A 250 13.74 -10.76 3.84
N TYR A 251 14.19 -11.80 4.53
CA TYR A 251 13.98 -11.98 5.97
C TYR A 251 14.33 -10.72 6.78
N ALA A 252 15.47 -10.08 6.50
CA ALA A 252 15.87 -8.89 7.25
C ALA A 252 14.91 -7.71 7.03
N PHE A 253 14.41 -7.52 5.81
CA PHE A 253 13.44 -6.47 5.52
C PHE A 253 12.10 -6.76 6.18
N SER A 254 11.59 -7.97 5.99
CA SER A 254 10.32 -8.44 6.57
C SER A 254 10.32 -8.37 8.10
N PHE A 255 11.42 -8.82 8.75
CA PHE A 255 11.57 -8.79 10.20
C PHE A 255 11.32 -7.38 10.78
N TRP A 256 12.00 -6.37 10.23
CA TRP A 256 11.86 -4.99 10.71
C TRP A 256 10.55 -4.35 10.26
N GLN A 257 10.10 -4.63 9.05
CA GLN A 257 8.83 -4.10 8.53
C GLN A 257 7.66 -4.49 9.42
N TRP A 258 7.61 -5.73 9.85
CA TRP A 258 6.45 -6.24 10.61
C TRP A 258 6.60 -6.11 12.13
N GLY A 259 7.77 -5.68 12.61
CA GLY A 259 8.05 -5.51 14.04
C GLY A 259 8.14 -6.84 14.77
N SER A 260 8.83 -7.83 14.16
CA SER A 260 9.11 -9.12 14.78
C SER A 260 10.09 -8.98 15.94
N ASN A 261 10.07 -9.94 16.87
CA ASN A 261 10.91 -9.92 18.04
C ASN A 261 12.12 -10.83 17.90
N SER A 262 13.31 -10.34 18.24
CA SER A 262 14.55 -11.10 18.10
C SER A 262 14.64 -12.35 19.00
N TYR A 263 13.89 -12.38 20.12
CA TYR A 263 13.81 -13.55 20.99
C TYR A 263 12.96 -14.69 20.41
N GLU A 264 12.16 -14.43 19.37
CA GLU A 264 11.40 -15.44 18.64
C GLU A 264 12.24 -16.13 17.55
N ILE A 265 13.41 -15.58 17.22
CA ILE A 265 14.32 -16.16 16.22
C ILE A 265 14.88 -17.48 16.75
N PRO A 266 14.74 -18.59 16.03
CA PRO A 266 15.25 -19.90 16.46
C PRO A 266 16.75 -19.88 16.74
N ALA A 267 17.15 -20.63 17.76
CA ALA A 267 18.57 -20.89 18.03
C ALA A 267 19.19 -21.73 16.88
N THR A 268 20.50 -21.62 16.69
CA THR A 268 21.20 -22.41 15.67
C THR A 268 21.22 -23.92 15.95
N SER A 269 20.83 -24.36 17.15
CA SER A 269 20.75 -25.76 17.54
C SER A 269 19.41 -26.43 17.21
N VAL A 270 18.42 -25.72 16.72
CA VAL A 270 17.11 -26.29 16.35
C VAL A 270 17.22 -27.28 15.19
N THR A 271 16.26 -28.15 15.07
CA THR A 271 16.16 -29.12 13.97
C THR A 271 15.96 -28.41 12.63
N ASP A 272 16.18 -29.13 11.54
CA ASP A 272 15.94 -28.61 10.20
C ASP A 272 14.43 -28.33 9.97
N ASP A 273 13.54 -29.09 10.62
CA ASP A 273 12.10 -28.89 10.55
C ASP A 273 11.71 -27.57 11.23
N GLU A 274 12.13 -27.36 12.45
CA GLU A 274 11.84 -26.12 13.19
C GLU A 274 12.40 -24.89 12.48
N LEU A 275 13.62 -24.98 11.93
CA LEU A 275 14.23 -23.89 11.19
C LEU A 275 13.44 -23.57 9.91
N PHE A 276 13.03 -24.63 9.18
CA PHE A 276 12.27 -24.48 7.93
C PHE A 276 10.90 -23.88 8.18
N ASP A 277 10.16 -24.39 9.18
CA ASP A 277 8.81 -23.90 9.50
C ASP A 277 8.83 -22.40 9.88
N TYR A 278 9.82 -22.00 10.69
CA TYR A 278 10.00 -20.60 11.02
C TYR A 278 10.38 -19.76 9.79
N PHE A 279 11.29 -20.27 8.94
CA PHE A 279 11.72 -19.58 7.73
C PHE A 279 10.55 -19.29 6.78
N ILE A 280 9.75 -20.32 6.48
CA ILE A 280 8.59 -20.18 5.59
C ILE A 280 7.49 -19.30 6.24
N GLY A 281 7.29 -19.43 7.55
CA GLY A 281 6.35 -18.57 8.28
C GLY A 281 6.74 -17.08 8.29
N ALA A 282 8.05 -16.78 8.23
CA ALA A 282 8.56 -15.42 8.19
C ALA A 282 8.61 -14.82 6.77
N VAL A 283 8.96 -15.64 5.78
CA VAL A 283 9.06 -15.25 4.36
C VAL A 283 8.55 -16.38 3.48
N ASP A 284 7.25 -16.37 3.20
CA ASP A 284 6.67 -17.32 2.26
C ASP A 284 7.17 -17.03 0.82
N PRO A 285 7.67 -18.04 0.08
CA PRO A 285 8.05 -17.87 -1.32
C PRO A 285 6.90 -17.42 -2.25
N GLU A 286 5.64 -17.48 -1.80
CA GLU A 286 4.49 -16.87 -2.49
C GLU A 286 4.79 -15.41 -2.91
N TYR A 287 5.55 -14.70 -2.11
CA TYR A 287 5.97 -13.34 -2.40
C TYR A 287 6.67 -13.18 -3.76
N PHE A 288 7.40 -14.21 -4.20
CA PHE A 288 8.20 -14.21 -5.44
C PHE A 288 7.55 -14.96 -6.60
N VAL A 289 6.29 -15.41 -6.49
CA VAL A 289 5.63 -16.14 -7.57
C VAL A 289 5.42 -15.25 -8.81
N ARG A 290 5.35 -15.90 -9.95
CA ARG A 290 5.33 -15.30 -11.28
C ARG A 290 4.20 -14.28 -11.47
N GLU A 291 3.01 -14.56 -10.93
CA GLU A 291 1.85 -13.69 -11.01
C GLU A 291 1.13 -13.63 -9.67
N THR A 292 0.92 -12.43 -9.18
CA THR A 292 0.24 -12.17 -7.92
C THR A 292 -0.81 -11.09 -8.10
N PRO A 293 -1.77 -10.96 -7.17
CA PRO A 293 -2.66 -9.81 -7.13
C PRO A 293 -1.93 -8.46 -7.01
N THR A 294 -0.63 -8.49 -6.62
CA THR A 294 0.22 -7.31 -6.47
C THR A 294 1.13 -7.05 -7.67
N THR A 295 1.04 -7.82 -8.77
CA THR A 295 1.84 -7.59 -10.00
C THR A 295 1.75 -6.15 -10.49
N SER A 296 0.57 -5.54 -10.47
CA SER A 296 0.37 -4.14 -10.85
C SER A 296 1.18 -3.16 -9.99
N PHE A 297 1.36 -3.46 -8.70
CA PHE A 297 2.25 -2.67 -7.85
C PHE A 297 3.71 -2.77 -8.31
N PHE A 298 4.20 -3.99 -8.60
CA PHE A 298 5.58 -4.16 -9.04
C PHE A 298 5.86 -3.51 -10.40
N VAL A 299 4.88 -3.48 -11.29
CA VAL A 299 4.97 -2.72 -12.55
C VAL A 299 5.13 -1.22 -12.28
N GLN A 300 4.30 -0.63 -11.41
CA GLN A 300 4.45 0.78 -11.02
C GLN A 300 5.77 1.03 -10.27
N ALA A 301 6.18 0.13 -9.38
CA ALA A 301 7.44 0.25 -8.65
C ALA A 301 8.64 0.25 -9.60
N ALA A 302 8.66 -0.66 -10.58
CA ALA A 302 9.72 -0.74 -11.57
C ALA A 302 9.74 0.45 -12.53
N ARG A 303 8.57 1.03 -12.83
CA ARG A 303 8.42 2.17 -13.73
C ARG A 303 8.83 3.49 -13.07
N GLU A 304 8.30 3.79 -11.87
CA GLU A 304 8.39 5.16 -11.33
C GLU A 304 8.32 5.30 -9.80
N LEU A 305 7.65 4.36 -9.07
CA LEU A 305 7.55 4.50 -7.61
C LEU A 305 8.84 4.09 -6.90
N GLY A 306 9.63 3.21 -7.50
CA GLY A 306 10.82 2.63 -6.89
C GLY A 306 10.52 1.60 -5.80
N TYR A 307 11.57 0.91 -5.38
CA TYR A 307 11.50 -0.17 -4.41
C TYR A 307 12.83 -0.27 -3.63
N TYR A 308 13.04 -1.35 -2.89
CA TYR A 308 14.31 -1.63 -2.24
C TYR A 308 15.12 -2.68 -3.00
N GLY A 309 16.41 -2.77 -2.68
CA GLY A 309 17.30 -3.84 -3.07
C GLY A 309 17.83 -4.59 -1.86
N TYR A 310 18.56 -5.68 -2.09
CA TYR A 310 19.18 -6.47 -1.04
C TYR A 310 20.69 -6.25 -0.98
N ASP A 311 21.24 -6.08 0.23
CA ASP A 311 22.68 -6.10 0.47
C ASP A 311 23.16 -7.56 0.57
N THR A 312 23.70 -8.08 -0.53
CA THR A 312 24.21 -9.46 -0.58
C THR A 312 25.58 -9.64 0.07
N ARG A 313 26.29 -8.56 0.41
CA ARG A 313 27.67 -8.61 0.89
C ARG A 313 27.88 -9.38 2.19
N PRO A 314 27.05 -9.18 3.24
CA PRO A 314 27.22 -9.93 4.50
C PRO A 314 27.09 -11.44 4.31
N LEU A 315 26.19 -11.85 3.41
CA LEU A 315 25.84 -13.25 3.19
C LEU A 315 26.51 -13.87 1.94
N ARG A 316 27.36 -13.12 1.24
CA ARG A 316 27.92 -13.50 -0.07
C ARG A 316 28.57 -14.89 -0.11
N LYS A 317 29.15 -15.31 1.00
CA LYS A 317 29.81 -16.63 1.12
C LYS A 317 28.82 -17.79 1.00
N TYR A 318 27.57 -17.55 1.33
CA TYR A 318 26.53 -18.58 1.45
C TYR A 318 25.48 -18.52 0.32
N LEU A 319 25.41 -17.40 -0.40
CA LEU A 319 24.48 -17.20 -1.50
C LEU A 319 24.92 -17.96 -2.76
N SER A 320 23.97 -18.48 -3.53
CA SER A 320 24.18 -19.01 -4.88
C SER A 320 24.27 -17.90 -5.93
N ILE A 321 23.61 -16.75 -5.68
CA ILE A 321 23.66 -15.58 -6.53
C ILE A 321 24.81 -14.63 -6.15
N ARG A 322 25.34 -13.92 -7.13
CA ARG A 322 26.41 -12.91 -6.90
C ARG A 322 25.86 -11.61 -6.34
N ASN A 323 24.68 -11.21 -6.77
CA ASN A 323 23.98 -10.00 -6.38
C ASN A 323 22.49 -10.12 -6.73
N SER A 324 21.67 -9.26 -6.16
CA SER A 324 20.24 -9.17 -6.39
C SER A 324 19.85 -8.07 -7.38
N LYS A 325 20.81 -7.52 -8.12
CA LYS A 325 20.55 -6.40 -9.02
C LYS A 325 19.47 -6.71 -10.04
N ASP A 326 18.58 -5.75 -10.27
CA ASP A 326 17.44 -5.85 -11.17
C ASP A 326 16.45 -7.00 -10.83
N TYR A 327 16.47 -7.51 -9.57
CA TYR A 327 15.58 -8.60 -9.19
C TYR A 327 14.11 -8.20 -9.37
N LEU A 328 13.75 -6.93 -9.10
CA LEU A 328 12.37 -6.44 -9.25
C LEU A 328 11.85 -6.70 -10.67
N ARG A 329 12.62 -6.40 -11.71
CA ARG A 329 12.20 -6.66 -13.09
C ARG A 329 12.21 -8.15 -13.44
N ARG A 330 13.27 -8.86 -13.02
CA ARG A 330 13.48 -10.26 -13.41
C ARG A 330 12.48 -11.22 -12.77
N ILE A 331 12.07 -10.94 -11.54
CA ILE A 331 11.23 -11.81 -10.74
C ILE A 331 9.75 -11.44 -10.86
N PHE A 332 9.43 -10.15 -10.75
CA PHE A 332 8.04 -9.71 -10.56
C PHE A 332 7.35 -9.20 -11.82
N LEU A 333 8.10 -8.75 -12.83
CA LEU A 333 7.44 -8.17 -14.01
C LEU A 333 7.00 -9.22 -15.02
N PRO A 334 5.86 -9.00 -15.70
CA PRO A 334 5.52 -9.72 -16.92
C PRO A 334 6.67 -9.69 -17.93
N ASP A 335 6.77 -10.74 -18.75
CA ASP A 335 7.90 -10.93 -19.65
C ASP A 335 8.06 -9.78 -20.66
N GLU A 336 6.95 -9.19 -21.10
CA GLU A 336 6.90 -8.03 -22.00
C GLU A 336 7.41 -6.73 -21.37
N LEU A 337 7.56 -6.68 -20.05
CA LEU A 337 8.01 -5.49 -19.30
C LEU A 337 9.41 -5.64 -18.69
N ARG A 338 10.15 -6.69 -19.01
CA ARG A 338 11.50 -6.92 -18.44
C ARG A 338 12.50 -5.83 -18.74
N ASP A 339 12.33 -5.11 -19.85
CA ASP A 339 13.20 -3.99 -20.25
C ASP A 339 12.66 -2.63 -19.85
N LEU A 340 11.61 -2.58 -18.99
CA LEU A 340 10.99 -1.35 -18.54
C LEU A 340 12.02 -0.45 -17.81
N ASP A 341 12.21 0.77 -18.33
CA ASP A 341 13.08 1.76 -17.71
C ASP A 341 12.42 2.43 -16.50
N PHE A 342 13.26 2.87 -15.57
CA PHE A 342 12.81 3.62 -14.39
C PHE A 342 12.77 5.12 -14.70
N ASP A 343 11.58 5.72 -14.64
CA ASP A 343 11.40 7.16 -14.79
C ASP A 343 11.50 7.88 -13.43
N ARG A 344 12.47 8.78 -13.31
CA ARG A 344 12.67 9.61 -12.13
C ARG A 344 11.80 10.88 -12.10
N THR A 345 10.98 11.11 -13.10
CA THR A 345 10.18 12.34 -13.23
C THR A 345 9.21 12.46 -12.06
N LEU A 346 8.53 11.38 -11.69
CA LEU A 346 7.65 11.34 -10.52
C LEU A 346 8.38 11.75 -9.25
N TYR A 347 9.51 11.08 -8.94
CA TYR A 347 10.32 11.42 -7.75
C TYR A 347 10.73 12.90 -7.74
N ARG A 348 11.21 13.42 -8.88
CA ARG A 348 11.63 14.82 -8.99
C ARG A 348 10.48 15.79 -8.75
N ARG A 349 9.27 15.47 -9.26
CA ARG A 349 8.06 16.27 -9.08
C ARG A 349 7.62 16.28 -7.61
N MET A 350 7.49 15.11 -6.99
CA MET A 350 7.14 14.97 -5.56
C MET A 350 8.18 15.65 -4.66
N HIS A 351 9.48 15.41 -4.92
CA HIS A 351 10.56 16.02 -4.16
C HIS A 351 10.52 17.55 -4.25
N ARG A 352 10.28 18.10 -5.45
CA ARG A 352 10.18 19.55 -5.64
C ARG A 352 8.99 20.13 -4.89
N TYR A 353 7.83 19.51 -5.00
CA TYR A 353 6.60 19.94 -4.33
C TYR A 353 6.77 19.92 -2.80
N LEU A 354 7.08 18.76 -2.24
CA LEU A 354 7.23 18.60 -0.79
C LEU A 354 8.35 19.47 -0.19
N LYS A 355 9.38 19.81 -0.98
CA LYS A 355 10.45 20.70 -0.54
C LYS A 355 10.05 22.18 -0.55
N ARG A 356 9.29 22.63 -1.55
CA ARG A 356 8.97 24.04 -1.75
C ARG A 356 7.68 24.46 -1.07
N GLU A 357 6.64 23.64 -1.23
CA GLU A 357 5.31 23.94 -0.71
C GLU A 357 5.17 23.55 0.77
N ASP A 358 4.18 24.10 1.46
CA ASP A 358 3.86 23.85 2.87
C ASP A 358 2.38 23.44 3.04
N PRO A 359 1.95 22.31 2.43
CA PRO A 359 0.56 21.85 2.54
C PRO A 359 0.24 21.37 3.97
N ASN A 360 -1.05 21.30 4.29
CA ASN A 360 -1.55 20.64 5.49
C ASN A 360 -1.28 19.13 5.38
N ILE A 361 -0.14 18.68 5.84
CA ILE A 361 0.27 17.27 5.76
C ILE A 361 0.88 16.80 7.09
N VAL A 362 0.37 15.69 7.61
CA VAL A 362 0.89 15.00 8.79
C VAL A 362 1.39 13.63 8.36
N MET A 363 2.71 13.47 8.31
CA MET A 363 3.37 12.22 7.94
C MET A 363 3.67 11.38 9.18
N ILE A 364 3.29 10.10 9.17
CA ILE A 364 3.45 9.19 10.30
C ILE A 364 4.30 7.99 9.87
N TYR A 365 5.41 7.73 10.59
CA TYR A 365 6.34 6.64 10.32
C TYR A 365 6.71 5.86 11.56
N GLY A 366 7.21 4.64 11.39
CA GLY A 366 7.83 3.84 12.43
C GLY A 366 9.36 3.94 12.38
N ALA A 367 10.02 4.12 13.53
CA ALA A 367 11.49 4.26 13.57
C ALA A 367 12.24 3.00 13.12
N ASN A 368 11.63 1.82 13.30
CA ASN A 368 12.21 0.53 12.90
C ASN A 368 11.70 0.04 11.54
N ASP A 369 10.75 0.74 10.91
CA ASP A 369 10.24 0.38 9.60
C ASP A 369 11.27 0.68 8.50
N PRO A 370 11.73 -0.31 7.70
CA PRO A 370 12.67 -0.07 6.60
C PRO A 370 12.17 0.96 5.58
N TRP A 371 10.86 1.08 5.38
CA TRP A 371 10.27 2.06 4.48
C TRP A 371 10.47 3.50 4.93
N THR A 372 10.71 3.73 6.23
CA THR A 372 11.07 5.05 6.77
C THR A 372 12.38 5.57 6.18
N ALA A 373 13.28 4.67 5.75
CA ALA A 373 14.53 5.05 5.08
C ALA A 373 14.31 5.88 3.81
N SER A 374 13.23 5.62 3.10
CA SER A 374 12.86 6.35 1.89
C SER A 374 11.68 7.33 2.12
N GLY A 375 11.24 7.49 3.36
CA GLY A 375 10.20 8.44 3.73
C GLY A 375 10.55 9.89 3.43
N ALA A 376 9.59 10.79 3.62
CA ALA A 376 9.71 12.20 3.28
C ALA A 376 10.16 13.10 4.45
N ALA A 377 10.87 12.58 5.45
CA ALA A 377 11.36 13.35 6.61
C ALA A 377 12.20 14.59 6.21
N TRP A 378 12.93 14.52 5.11
CA TRP A 378 13.72 15.63 4.55
C TRP A 378 12.86 16.83 4.13
N ALA A 379 11.55 16.67 3.94
CA ALA A 379 10.64 17.74 3.52
C ALA A 379 10.25 18.67 4.68
N VAL A 380 10.27 18.18 5.91
CA VAL A 380 9.92 18.95 7.10
C VAL A 380 11.15 19.70 7.60
N THR A 381 11.06 21.01 7.60
CA THR A 381 12.12 21.92 8.03
C THR A 381 11.57 22.95 9.01
N PRO A 382 12.39 23.66 9.80
CA PRO A 382 11.92 24.71 10.72
C PRO A 382 11.11 25.85 10.07
N ARG A 383 11.15 25.97 8.74
CA ARG A 383 10.38 26.97 7.99
C ARG A 383 8.97 26.51 7.65
N LYS A 384 8.70 25.20 7.73
CA LYS A 384 7.39 24.60 7.45
C LYS A 384 6.51 24.74 8.69
N ARG A 385 5.30 25.26 8.51
CA ARG A 385 4.32 25.45 9.59
C ARG A 385 3.22 24.41 9.57
N ASN A 386 2.82 23.99 8.35
CA ASN A 386 1.69 23.11 8.12
C ASN A 386 2.12 21.65 7.95
N MET A 387 3.36 21.43 7.44
CA MET A 387 3.90 20.08 7.32
C MET A 387 4.46 19.58 8.66
N LYS A 388 3.98 18.43 9.11
CA LYS A 388 4.45 17.78 10.34
C LYS A 388 4.90 16.36 10.08
N LEU A 389 5.86 15.89 10.88
CA LEU A 389 6.39 14.54 10.83
C LEU A 389 6.39 13.94 12.22
N PHE A 390 5.82 12.76 12.34
CA PHE A 390 5.82 11.96 13.57
C PHE A 390 6.44 10.61 13.29
N VAL A 391 7.46 10.27 14.09
CA VAL A 391 8.17 8.98 13.96
C VAL A 391 8.05 8.26 15.29
N GLN A 392 7.27 7.19 15.32
CA GLN A 392 7.07 6.38 16.53
C GLN A 392 8.39 5.68 16.91
N PRO A 393 8.94 5.93 18.13
CA PRO A 393 10.11 5.18 18.60
C PRO A 393 9.82 3.67 18.63
N GLY A 394 10.73 2.86 18.07
CA GLY A 394 10.55 1.41 17.97
C GLY A 394 9.40 0.95 17.06
N GLY A 395 8.66 1.88 16.45
CA GLY A 395 7.51 1.57 15.59
C GLY A 395 7.93 0.86 14.29
N SER A 396 7.06 -0.02 13.81
CA SER A 396 7.19 -0.77 12.55
C SER A 396 6.27 -0.18 11.47
N HIS A 397 6.09 -0.90 10.37
CA HIS A 397 5.12 -0.56 9.31
C HIS A 397 3.65 -0.54 9.78
N ARG A 398 3.42 -1.09 10.97
CA ARG A 398 2.10 -1.07 11.64
C ARG A 398 1.82 0.22 12.43
N THR A 399 2.73 1.19 12.41
CA THR A 399 2.54 2.49 13.09
C THR A 399 1.32 3.22 12.56
N ARG A 400 0.45 3.62 13.48
CA ARG A 400 -0.80 4.39 13.25
C ARG A 400 -0.93 5.45 14.35
N ILE A 401 -1.88 6.38 14.24
CA ILE A 401 -2.17 7.37 15.30
C ILE A 401 -2.45 6.65 16.62
N ALA A 402 -3.24 5.58 16.59
CA ALA A 402 -3.59 4.81 17.79
C ALA A 402 -2.40 4.17 18.50
N THR A 403 -1.29 3.92 17.80
CA THR A 403 -0.07 3.31 18.38
C THR A 403 0.97 4.32 18.81
N LEU A 404 0.79 5.61 18.52
CA LEU A 404 1.72 6.66 18.93
C LEU A 404 1.71 6.85 20.45
N PRO A 405 2.86 7.19 21.07
CA PRO A 405 2.91 7.67 22.45
C PRO A 405 1.94 8.84 22.67
N GLU A 406 1.35 8.93 23.87
CA GLU A 406 0.26 9.87 24.18
C GLU A 406 0.50 11.32 23.74
N PRO A 407 1.62 11.98 24.12
CA PRO A 407 1.83 13.37 23.70
C PRO A 407 1.89 13.54 22.17
N MET A 408 2.50 12.58 21.49
CA MET A 408 2.62 12.60 20.02
C MET A 408 1.26 12.38 19.35
N ARG A 409 0.45 11.47 19.89
CA ARG A 409 -0.91 11.18 19.43
C ARG A 409 -1.82 12.40 19.55
N GLU A 410 -1.79 13.08 20.69
CA GLU A 410 -2.57 14.29 20.93
C GLU A 410 -2.20 15.43 19.97
N GLU A 411 -0.90 15.63 19.72
CA GLU A 411 -0.42 16.63 18.78
C GLU A 411 -0.89 16.34 17.34
N VAL A 412 -0.85 15.07 16.91
CA VAL A 412 -1.37 14.65 15.60
C VAL A 412 -2.86 14.95 15.49
N ILE A 413 -3.65 14.53 16.48
CA ILE A 413 -5.10 14.71 16.48
C ILE A 413 -5.46 16.21 16.47
N ALA A 414 -4.77 17.03 17.29
CA ALA A 414 -4.98 18.47 17.30
C ALA A 414 -4.67 19.12 15.95
N ALA A 415 -3.56 18.71 15.31
CA ALA A 415 -3.21 19.22 13.97
C ALA A 415 -4.28 18.91 12.93
N ILE A 416 -4.79 17.67 12.93
CA ILE A 416 -5.81 17.22 11.96
C ILE A 416 -7.15 17.93 12.21
N ARG A 417 -7.56 18.06 13.48
CA ARG A 417 -8.81 18.76 13.83
C ARG A 417 -8.78 20.23 13.44
N GLY A 418 -7.63 20.90 13.57
CA GLY A 418 -7.46 22.29 13.14
C GLY A 418 -7.68 22.53 11.62
N TRP A 419 -7.65 21.49 10.80
CA TRP A 419 -7.97 21.62 9.37
C TRP A 419 -9.48 21.62 9.09
N LEU A 420 -10.27 21.17 10.07
CA LEU A 420 -11.73 21.10 9.94
C LEU A 420 -12.45 22.38 10.42
N GLU A 421 -11.74 23.23 11.16
CA GLU A 421 -12.17 24.55 11.58
C GLU A 421 -12.06 25.55 10.40
#